data_eb82c197df30571368017f504a263044
#
_entry.id   eb82c197df30571368017f504a263044
#
_cell.length_a   1.000
_cell.length_b   1.000
_cell.length_c   1.000
_cell.angle_alpha   90.00
_cell.angle_beta   90.00
_cell.angle_gamma   90.00
#
_symmetry.space_group_name_H-M   'P 1'
#
loop_
_entity.id
_entity.type
_entity.pdbx_description
1 polymer ?
#
loop_
_entity_poly.entity_id
_entity_poly.type
_entity_poly.pdbx_seq_one_letter_code
_entity_poly.pdbx_strand_id
1 'polypeptide(L)'
;RFCMDKYYLEFLEELVYSLREYENSFWSDWMQKSSLLFQQKADLNYFFSAFGGIGSFNDNCFSSITTELITITYEIATSLRDNRQDSILSIMDKEQKRCTSNCHLEHATEFDQQCLDYINYLINNYNLENLHVITEKYRNDKDMNNLNK
;
A
#
# COMPACT_ATOMS: atom_id res chain seq x y z
N ARG A 1 10.56 -6.70 -15.21
CA ARG A 1 9.35 -5.92 -15.50
C ARG A 1 8.08 -6.74 -15.41
N PHE A 2 8.05 -7.91 -16.03
CA PHE A 2 6.86 -8.78 -16.01
C PHE A 2 6.44 -9.14 -14.58
N CYS A 3 7.39 -9.44 -13.70
CA CYS A 3 7.11 -9.72 -12.28
C CYS A 3 6.57 -8.47 -11.59
N MET A 4 7.12 -7.29 -11.90
CA MET A 4 6.69 -6.04 -11.29
C MET A 4 5.25 -5.67 -11.68
N ASP A 5 4.82 -6.00 -12.91
CA ASP A 5 3.43 -5.82 -13.34
C ASP A 5 2.47 -6.59 -12.43
N LYS A 6 2.80 -7.83 -12.08
CA LYS A 6 1.98 -8.67 -11.19
C LYS A 6 1.91 -8.10 -9.77
N TYR A 7 3.04 -7.62 -9.24
CA TYR A 7 3.06 -6.97 -7.92
C TYR A 7 2.23 -5.70 -7.91
N TYR A 8 2.33 -4.89 -8.97
CA TYR A 8 1.53 -3.68 -9.09
C TYR A 8 0.04 -4.00 -9.01
N LEU A 9 -0.41 -4.96 -9.80
CA LEU A 9 -1.83 -5.34 -9.84
C LEU A 9 -2.30 -5.92 -8.51
N GLU A 10 -1.50 -6.75 -7.88
CA GLU A 10 -1.86 -7.34 -6.58
C GLU A 10 -1.99 -6.27 -5.49
N PHE A 11 -1.01 -5.39 -5.37
CA PHE A 11 -1.05 -4.33 -4.37
C PHE A 11 -2.16 -3.32 -4.66
N LEU A 12 -2.39 -2.99 -5.92
CA LEU A 12 -3.45 -2.08 -6.31
C LEU A 12 -4.84 -2.68 -6.01
N GLU A 13 -5.04 -3.95 -6.28
CA GLU A 13 -6.31 -4.63 -5.97
C GLU A 13 -6.56 -4.69 -4.46
N GLU A 14 -5.53 -4.97 -3.66
CA GLU A 14 -5.67 -4.95 -2.20
C GLU A 14 -5.95 -3.52 -1.71
N LEU A 15 -5.35 -2.52 -2.33
CA LEU A 15 -5.65 -1.12 -2.03
C LEU A 15 -7.12 -0.79 -2.32
N VAL A 16 -7.66 -1.25 -3.45
CA VAL A 16 -9.08 -1.08 -3.79
C VAL A 16 -9.96 -1.68 -2.69
N TYR A 17 -9.65 -2.91 -2.28
CA TYR A 17 -10.39 -3.61 -1.23
C TYR A 17 -10.33 -2.83 0.09
N SER A 18 -9.14 -2.40 0.48
CA SER A 18 -8.91 -1.65 1.74
C SER A 18 -9.69 -0.33 1.75
N LEU A 19 -9.65 0.40 0.64
CA LEU A 19 -10.38 1.66 0.50
C LEU A 19 -11.90 1.45 0.58
N ARG A 20 -12.40 0.37 -0.02
CA ARG A 20 -13.83 0.09 -0.06
C ARG A 20 -14.36 -0.41 1.27
N GLU A 21 -13.69 -1.41 1.85
CA GLU A 21 -14.21 -2.13 3.02
C GLU A 21 -13.86 -1.46 4.34
N TYR A 22 -12.72 -0.77 4.43
CA TYR A 22 -12.22 -0.25 5.71
C TYR A 22 -12.18 1.27 5.78
N GLU A 23 -12.14 1.96 4.62
CA GLU A 23 -12.08 3.43 4.59
C GLU A 23 -13.37 4.07 4.07
N ASN A 24 -14.27 3.28 3.49
CA ASN A 24 -15.51 3.77 2.87
C ASN A 24 -15.25 4.93 1.91
N SER A 25 -14.21 4.80 1.10
CA SER A 25 -13.70 5.89 0.27
C SER A 25 -14.10 5.73 -1.18
N PHE A 26 -14.58 6.83 -1.80
CA PHE A 26 -14.87 6.84 -3.24
C PHE A 26 -13.59 6.60 -4.08
N TRP A 27 -12.41 6.83 -3.51
CA TRP A 27 -11.15 6.58 -4.18
C TRP A 27 -10.95 5.10 -4.55
N SER A 28 -11.73 4.20 -3.96
CA SER A 28 -11.72 2.79 -4.37
C SER A 28 -12.07 2.64 -5.86
N ASP A 29 -13.03 3.41 -6.36
CA ASP A 29 -13.42 3.38 -7.78
C ASP A 29 -12.31 3.92 -8.68
N TRP A 30 -11.61 4.98 -8.23
CA TRP A 30 -10.47 5.52 -8.94
C TRP A 30 -9.36 4.46 -9.11
N MET A 31 -9.04 3.78 -8.03
CA MET A 31 -8.01 2.76 -8.03
C MET A 31 -8.44 1.51 -8.80
N GLN A 32 -9.72 1.16 -8.77
CA GLN A 32 -10.27 0.09 -9.60
C GLN A 32 -10.09 0.40 -11.08
N LYS A 33 -10.41 1.62 -11.49
CA LYS A 33 -10.20 2.07 -12.88
C LYS A 33 -8.71 2.09 -13.24
N SER A 34 -7.86 2.48 -12.29
CA SER A 34 -6.40 2.46 -12.50
C SER A 34 -5.92 1.03 -12.83
N SER A 35 -6.45 0.02 -12.13
CA SER A 35 -6.14 -1.37 -12.37
C SER A 35 -6.58 -1.82 -13.76
N LEU A 36 -7.80 -1.49 -14.14
CA LEU A 36 -8.34 -1.85 -15.45
C LEU A 36 -7.54 -1.21 -16.59
N LEU A 37 -7.20 0.06 -16.48
CA LEU A 37 -6.42 0.76 -17.50
C LEU A 37 -5.02 0.19 -17.63
N PHE A 38 -4.41 -0.22 -16.53
CA PHE A 38 -3.11 -0.87 -16.59
C PHE A 38 -3.21 -2.23 -17.31
N GLN A 39 -4.22 -3.01 -16.99
CA GLN A 39 -4.42 -4.32 -17.63
C GLN A 39 -4.69 -4.20 -19.13
N GLN A 40 -5.44 -3.18 -19.54
CA GLN A 40 -5.83 -2.99 -20.95
C GLN A 40 -4.76 -2.32 -21.78
N LYS A 41 -4.05 -1.34 -21.24
CA LYS A 41 -3.18 -0.43 -22.00
C LYS A 41 -1.81 -0.22 -21.39
N ALA A 42 -1.50 -0.90 -20.28
CA ALA A 42 -0.31 -0.63 -19.48
C ALA A 42 -0.22 0.85 -19.03
N ASP A 43 -1.38 1.48 -18.80
CA ASP A 43 -1.44 2.89 -18.39
C ASP A 43 -1.17 3.04 -16.89
N LEU A 44 -0.23 3.91 -16.54
CA LEU A 44 0.09 4.31 -15.18
C LEU A 44 -0.35 5.75 -14.89
N ASN A 45 -0.63 6.54 -15.92
CA ASN A 45 -0.92 7.97 -15.76
C ASN A 45 -2.19 8.20 -14.95
N TYR A 46 -3.20 7.38 -15.15
CA TYR A 46 -4.45 7.50 -14.41
C TYR A 46 -4.24 7.28 -12.91
N PHE A 47 -3.44 6.29 -12.56
CA PHE A 47 -3.07 6.04 -11.15
C PHE A 47 -2.35 7.27 -10.57
N PHE A 48 -1.32 7.76 -11.24
CA PHE A 48 -0.55 8.90 -10.72
C PHE A 48 -1.39 10.18 -10.64
N SER A 49 -2.41 10.33 -11.49
CA SER A 49 -3.27 11.52 -11.48
C SER A 49 -4.11 11.66 -10.21
N ALA A 50 -4.21 10.62 -9.39
CA ALA A 50 -4.86 10.70 -8.08
C ALA A 50 -4.04 11.52 -7.08
N PHE A 51 -2.74 11.68 -7.31
CA PHE A 51 -1.80 12.31 -6.37
C PHE A 51 -1.50 13.74 -6.77
N GLY A 52 -1.35 14.61 -5.75
CA GLY A 52 -1.02 16.03 -5.95
C GLY A 52 -2.25 16.93 -5.95
N GLY A 53 -2.07 18.15 -5.46
CA GLY A 53 -3.12 19.17 -5.43
C GLY A 53 -4.08 19.05 -4.23
N ILE A 54 -4.81 20.12 -3.99
CA ILE A 54 -5.83 20.20 -2.93
C ILE A 54 -7.02 19.34 -3.33
N GLY A 55 -7.53 18.54 -2.39
CA GLY A 55 -8.67 17.64 -2.64
C GLY A 55 -8.28 16.37 -3.38
N SER A 56 -6.97 16.13 -3.58
CA SER A 56 -6.46 14.91 -4.19
C SER A 56 -6.41 13.76 -3.18
N PHE A 57 -5.96 12.60 -3.66
CA PHE A 57 -5.84 11.40 -2.85
C PHE A 57 -4.95 11.61 -1.62
N ASN A 58 -3.86 12.36 -1.75
CA ASN A 58 -2.92 12.61 -0.63
C ASN A 58 -3.50 13.47 0.49
N ASP A 59 -4.59 14.19 0.26
CA ASP A 59 -5.21 15.01 1.29
C ASP A 59 -6.08 14.20 2.26
N ASN A 60 -6.24 12.91 2.01
CA ASN A 60 -7.04 12.03 2.86
C ASN A 60 -6.18 11.40 3.94
N CYS A 61 -6.80 11.14 5.11
CA CYS A 61 -6.18 10.42 6.21
C CYS A 61 -6.74 9.00 6.25
N PHE A 62 -5.90 8.01 6.01
CA PHE A 62 -6.29 6.61 6.01
C PHE A 62 -5.63 5.86 7.16
N SER A 63 -6.12 4.66 7.46
CA SER A 63 -5.51 3.78 8.45
C SER A 63 -4.08 3.40 8.05
N SER A 64 -3.31 2.89 9.01
CA SER A 64 -1.91 2.52 8.78
C SER A 64 -1.75 1.47 7.68
N ILE A 65 -2.62 0.45 7.66
CA ILE A 65 -2.58 -0.59 6.64
C ILE A 65 -2.82 0.01 5.25
N THR A 66 -3.88 0.80 5.09
CA THR A 66 -4.20 1.45 3.81
C THR A 66 -3.08 2.38 3.39
N THR A 67 -2.53 3.17 4.32
CA THR A 67 -1.41 4.09 4.04
C THR A 67 -0.20 3.33 3.51
N GLU A 68 0.17 2.19 4.11
CA GLU A 68 1.30 1.40 3.64
C GLU A 68 1.02 0.75 2.28
N LEU A 69 -0.21 0.30 2.04
CA LEU A 69 -0.61 -0.21 0.71
C LEU A 69 -0.48 0.87 -0.36
N ILE A 70 -0.88 2.10 -0.05
CA ILE A 70 -0.72 3.25 -0.95
C ILE A 70 0.75 3.48 -1.27
N THR A 71 1.59 3.55 -0.24
CA THR A 71 3.02 3.86 -0.38
C THR A 71 3.73 2.80 -1.22
N ILE A 72 3.49 1.52 -0.93
CA ILE A 72 4.12 0.43 -1.66
C ILE A 72 3.62 0.42 -3.12
N THR A 73 2.31 0.57 -3.34
CA THR A 73 1.75 0.62 -4.70
C THR A 73 2.36 1.77 -5.50
N TYR A 74 2.49 2.95 -4.88
CA TYR A 74 3.10 4.13 -5.52
C TYR A 74 4.56 3.84 -5.90
N GLU A 75 5.34 3.22 -5.03
CA GLU A 75 6.73 2.89 -5.29
C GLU A 75 6.87 1.84 -6.41
N ILE A 76 5.98 0.85 -6.44
CA ILE A 76 5.95 -0.13 -7.53
C ILE A 76 5.63 0.59 -8.85
N ALA A 77 4.62 1.44 -8.86
CA ALA A 77 4.22 2.19 -10.05
C ALA A 77 5.35 3.10 -10.55
N THR A 78 6.06 3.75 -9.63
CA THR A 78 7.22 4.59 -9.95
C THR A 78 8.35 3.77 -10.57
N SER A 79 8.62 2.60 -10.02
CA SER A 79 9.62 1.67 -10.57
C SER A 79 9.26 1.27 -12.01
N LEU A 80 7.99 0.95 -12.25
CA LEU A 80 7.50 0.62 -13.59
C LEU A 80 7.61 1.80 -14.57
N ARG A 81 7.16 2.98 -14.14
CA ARG A 81 7.20 4.20 -14.96
C ARG A 81 8.62 4.57 -15.35
N ASP A 82 9.54 4.49 -14.40
CA ASP A 82 10.94 4.89 -14.58
C ASP A 82 11.80 3.74 -15.13
N ASN A 83 11.18 2.60 -15.42
CA ASN A 83 11.83 1.42 -15.97
C ASN A 83 13.02 0.94 -15.13
N ARG A 84 12.88 1.04 -13.80
CA ARG A 84 13.91 0.56 -12.84
C ARG A 84 13.76 -0.95 -12.64
N GLN A 85 14.83 -1.57 -12.19
CA GLN A 85 14.84 -3.01 -11.89
C GLN A 85 14.80 -3.27 -10.39
N ASP A 86 13.89 -2.58 -9.69
CA ASP A 86 13.69 -2.80 -8.27
C ASP A 86 13.01 -4.15 -8.04
N SER A 87 13.37 -4.81 -6.93
CA SER A 87 12.63 -5.98 -6.46
C SER A 87 11.58 -5.53 -5.46
N ILE A 88 10.55 -6.37 -5.25
CA ILE A 88 9.55 -6.09 -4.22
C ILE A 88 10.18 -6.01 -2.84
N LEU A 89 11.18 -6.86 -2.55
CA LEU A 89 11.88 -6.83 -1.27
C LEU A 89 12.65 -5.52 -1.08
N SER A 90 13.29 -5.00 -2.13
CA SER A 90 14.01 -3.72 -2.02
C SER A 90 13.04 -2.56 -1.77
N ILE A 91 11.87 -2.59 -2.36
CA ILE A 91 10.82 -1.59 -2.13
C ILE A 91 10.34 -1.65 -0.67
N MET A 92 10.06 -2.85 -0.17
CA MET A 92 9.63 -3.05 1.21
C MET A 92 10.71 -2.66 2.22
N ASP A 93 11.98 -2.99 1.95
CA ASP A 93 13.11 -2.62 2.81
C ASP A 93 13.27 -1.11 2.91
N LYS A 94 13.14 -0.42 1.79
CA LYS A 94 13.19 1.04 1.76
C LYS A 94 12.07 1.65 2.59
N GLU A 95 10.86 1.12 2.47
CA GLU A 95 9.72 1.58 3.24
C GLU A 95 9.88 1.27 4.73
N GLN A 96 10.43 0.12 5.08
CA GLN A 96 10.73 -0.23 6.47
C GLN A 96 11.69 0.80 7.10
N LYS A 97 12.74 1.16 6.37
CA LYS A 97 13.72 2.16 6.84
C LYS A 97 13.05 3.51 7.05
N ARG A 98 12.16 3.91 6.14
CA ARG A 98 11.40 5.16 6.27
C ARG A 98 10.51 5.13 7.51
N CYS A 99 9.75 4.07 7.71
CA CYS A 99 8.89 3.90 8.89
C CYS A 99 9.70 3.86 10.18
N THR A 100 10.84 3.18 10.18
CA THR A 100 11.75 3.13 11.34
C THR A 100 12.24 4.54 11.68
N SER A 101 12.66 5.31 10.68
CA SER A 101 13.10 6.69 10.88
C SER A 101 11.98 7.56 11.46
N ASN A 102 10.75 7.40 10.97
CA ASN A 102 9.60 8.16 11.48
C ASN A 102 9.32 7.84 12.96
N CYS A 103 9.51 6.58 13.38
CA CYS A 103 9.33 6.18 14.77
C CYS A 103 10.39 6.77 15.72
N HIS A 104 11.51 7.24 15.18
CA HIS A 104 12.58 7.87 15.97
C HIS A 104 12.49 9.39 16.00
N LEU A 105 11.51 10.00 15.32
CA LEU A 105 11.30 11.44 15.36
C LEU A 105 10.70 11.86 16.70
N GLU A 106 10.98 13.11 17.10
CA GLU A 106 10.51 13.67 18.37
C GLU A 106 8.99 13.64 18.50
N HIS A 107 8.27 13.80 17.38
CA HIS A 107 6.81 13.82 17.34
C HIS A 107 6.20 12.52 16.81
N ALA A 108 6.93 11.40 16.91
CA ALA A 108 6.43 10.11 16.49
C ALA A 108 5.14 9.75 17.22
N THR A 109 4.19 9.16 16.48
CA THR A 109 2.87 8.81 17.00
C THR A 109 2.67 7.29 16.98
N GLU A 110 1.58 6.85 17.60
CA GLU A 110 1.15 5.45 17.51
C GLU A 110 0.91 5.04 16.06
N PHE A 111 0.44 5.95 15.22
CA PHE A 111 0.25 5.69 13.79
C PHE A 111 1.57 5.31 13.10
N ASP A 112 2.66 6.00 13.42
CA ASP A 112 3.98 5.67 12.87
C ASP A 112 4.40 4.26 13.26
N GLN A 113 4.16 3.87 14.50
CA GLN A 113 4.45 2.51 14.96
C GLN A 113 3.56 1.47 14.28
N GLN A 114 2.29 1.78 14.06
CA GLN A 114 1.37 0.89 13.35
C GLN A 114 1.81 0.67 11.90
N CYS A 115 2.29 1.70 11.22
CA CYS A 115 2.85 1.58 9.88
C CYS A 115 4.07 0.66 9.88
N LEU A 116 4.99 0.86 10.82
CA LEU A 116 6.18 0.02 10.95
C LEU A 116 5.80 -1.44 11.22
N ASP A 117 4.84 -1.68 12.11
CA ASP A 117 4.39 -3.02 12.44
C ASP A 117 3.86 -3.76 11.21
N TYR A 118 3.04 -3.09 10.40
CA TYR A 118 2.49 -3.72 9.21
C TYR A 118 3.55 -3.98 8.13
N ILE A 119 4.46 -3.04 7.88
CA ILE A 119 5.52 -3.28 6.89
C ILE A 119 6.45 -4.42 7.34
N ASN A 120 6.75 -4.53 8.63
CA ASN A 120 7.52 -5.65 9.16
C ASN A 120 6.79 -6.97 8.94
N TYR A 121 5.48 -6.99 9.17
CA TYR A 121 4.65 -8.16 8.92
C TYR A 121 4.69 -8.57 7.45
N LEU A 122 4.56 -7.61 6.52
CA LEU A 122 4.65 -7.89 5.09
C LEU A 122 5.99 -8.49 4.69
N ILE A 123 7.09 -7.92 5.17
CA ILE A 123 8.43 -8.41 4.86
C ILE A 123 8.58 -9.89 5.26
N ASN A 124 8.01 -10.27 6.39
CA ASN A 124 8.15 -11.63 6.93
C ASN A 124 7.17 -12.64 6.34
N ASN A 125 6.06 -12.19 5.73
CA ASN A 125 4.97 -13.10 5.35
C ASN A 125 4.57 -13.02 3.88
N TYR A 126 4.95 -11.96 3.17
CA TYR A 126 4.45 -11.74 1.83
C TYR A 126 5.14 -12.61 0.79
N ASN A 127 4.33 -13.24 -0.06
CA ASN A 127 4.71 -13.82 -1.35
C ASN A 127 3.66 -13.43 -2.38
N LEU A 128 4.02 -13.45 -3.66
CA LEU A 128 3.08 -13.10 -4.73
C LEU A 128 1.79 -13.94 -4.59
N GLU A 129 0.67 -13.27 -4.73
CA GLU A 129 -0.70 -13.82 -4.68
C GLU A 129 -1.24 -14.10 -3.26
N ASN A 130 -0.45 -13.87 -2.19
CA ASN A 130 -0.97 -14.09 -0.84
C ASN A 130 -1.36 -12.80 -0.09
N LEU A 131 -1.20 -11.63 -0.69
CA LEU A 131 -1.34 -10.34 0.01
C LEU A 131 -2.69 -10.20 0.72
N HIS A 132 -3.78 -10.52 0.03
CA HIS A 132 -5.11 -10.39 0.62
C HIS A 132 -5.28 -11.29 1.85
N VAL A 133 -4.85 -12.55 1.73
CA VAL A 133 -4.98 -13.54 2.80
C VAL A 133 -4.18 -13.11 4.04
N ILE A 134 -2.93 -12.71 3.87
CA ILE A 134 -2.09 -12.34 5.01
C ILE A 134 -2.52 -11.02 5.62
N THR A 135 -3.01 -10.06 4.82
CA THR A 135 -3.47 -8.77 5.34
C THR A 135 -4.75 -8.91 6.13
N GLU A 136 -5.71 -9.72 5.66
CA GLU A 136 -6.93 -10.01 6.43
C GLU A 136 -6.62 -10.74 7.73
N LYS A 137 -5.68 -11.68 7.70
CA LYS A 137 -5.22 -12.33 8.93
C LYS A 137 -4.62 -11.34 9.91
N TYR A 138 -3.80 -10.42 9.42
CA TYR A 138 -3.19 -9.37 10.24
C TYR A 138 -4.27 -8.51 10.91
N ARG A 139 -5.28 -8.09 10.15
CA ARG A 139 -6.40 -7.30 10.69
C ARG A 139 -7.15 -8.06 11.77
N ASN A 140 -7.48 -9.33 11.51
CA ASN A 140 -8.22 -10.16 12.46
C ASN A 140 -7.43 -10.39 13.75
N ASP A 141 -6.14 -10.65 13.66
CA ASP A 141 -5.27 -10.84 14.82
C ASP A 141 -5.18 -9.56 15.65
N LYS A 142 -5.13 -8.40 15.02
CA LYS A 142 -5.16 -7.10 15.70
C LYS A 142 -6.47 -6.86 16.41
N ASP A 143 -7.61 -7.16 15.78
CA ASP A 143 -8.94 -7.00 16.38
C ASP A 143 -9.11 -7.90 17.59
N MET A 144 -8.66 -9.15 17.52
CA MET A 144 -8.70 -10.10 18.64
C MET A 144 -7.86 -9.61 19.81
N ASN A 145 -6.67 -9.07 19.54
CA ASN A 145 -5.81 -8.51 20.58
C ASN A 145 -6.47 -7.31 21.25
N ASN A 146 -7.19 -6.47 20.50
CA ASN A 146 -7.91 -5.33 21.06
C ASN A 146 -9.09 -5.76 21.93
N LEU A 147 -9.79 -6.82 21.54
CA LEU A 147 -10.91 -7.35 22.33
C LEU A 147 -10.46 -7.94 23.65
N ASN A 148 -9.22 -8.44 23.75
CA ASN A 148 -8.67 -9.05 24.97
C ASN A 148 -8.03 -8.03 25.90
N LYS A 149 -8.01 -6.77 25.56
CA LYS A 149 -7.56 -5.67 26.42
C LYS A 149 -8.76 -5.10 27.18
#